data_2aab0dfe4a769a289fe8fce199f96d3c
#
_entry.id   2aab0dfe4a769a289fe8fce199f96d3c
#
_cell.length_a   1.000
_cell.length_b   1.000
_cell.length_c   1.000
_cell.angle_alpha   90.00
_cell.angle_beta   90.00
_cell.angle_gamma   90.00
#
_symmetry.space_group_name_H-M   'P 1'
#
loop_
_entity.id
_entity.type
_entity.pdbx_description
1 polymer ?
#
loop_
_entity_poly.entity_id
_entity_poly.type
_entity_poly.pdbx_seq_one_letter_code
_entity_poly.pdbx_strand_id
1 'polypeptide(L)'
;MDSCDFELVKKIMASEEVISNGEGEIIVKAVPDNDKTGMMDKREFFIRSAIYAFQKSAPMKFSIEGMRQTTNTYCKDMCSKPIAEDSFDIDVKGRSVKVFSYVLEDRKEETLPAMIYVHGGSFMASKAEYYKEPCRYVAENLGVRVFNVDYSLAPENIYPAAIEDVLAALEKIYADSASLGVDKEHIGFFGDSAGANLVLAAILDNKTGAKITYAGLFYPCVDLYSRDRLYDWDISMYDICEEQKELITSRLQLGRADGNGNNDLMANILFAYSGGRYEEVKCNPDVSPIYADLSGMPYTGIFTAEYDGLRIQSEYYSRLLDKAGIPNKHIRYRGVSHAFLDYFGIVPQAQAALLEMCDQLRKVWGI
;
A
#
# COMPACT_ATOMS: atom_id res chain seq x y z
N MET A 1 -2.40 20.89 -11.83
CA MET A 1 -3.59 20.02 -11.94
C MET A 1 -4.57 20.45 -10.87
N ASP A 2 -5.84 20.56 -11.21
CA ASP A 2 -6.90 20.87 -10.25
C ASP A 2 -7.08 19.72 -9.26
N SER A 3 -7.71 20.01 -8.11
CA SER A 3 -8.07 18.98 -7.12
C SER A 3 -9.07 17.98 -7.73
N CYS A 4 -9.08 16.74 -7.21
CA CYS A 4 -9.98 15.70 -7.65
C CYS A 4 -11.46 16.15 -7.48
N ASP A 5 -12.26 15.94 -8.53
CA ASP A 5 -13.69 16.17 -8.47
C ASP A 5 -14.36 15.04 -7.67
N PHE A 6 -14.99 15.38 -6.55
CA PHE A 6 -15.65 14.42 -5.67
C PHE A 6 -16.81 13.67 -6.33
N GLU A 7 -17.44 14.25 -7.36
CA GLU A 7 -18.47 13.54 -8.14
C GLU A 7 -17.91 12.34 -8.91
N LEU A 8 -16.63 12.41 -9.34
CA LEU A 8 -15.96 11.27 -9.95
C LEU A 8 -15.70 10.17 -8.92
N VAL A 9 -15.30 10.54 -7.70
CA VAL A 9 -15.11 9.59 -6.59
C VAL A 9 -16.42 8.85 -6.28
N LYS A 10 -17.54 9.57 -6.17
CA LYS A 10 -18.87 8.96 -5.98
C LYS A 10 -19.23 7.98 -7.09
N LYS A 11 -18.95 8.32 -8.35
CA LYS A 11 -19.18 7.42 -9.48
C LYS A 11 -18.36 6.13 -9.38
N ILE A 12 -17.09 6.22 -8.99
CA ILE A 12 -16.25 5.04 -8.76
C ILE A 12 -16.82 4.18 -7.64
N MET A 13 -17.15 4.78 -6.50
CA MET A 13 -17.69 4.04 -5.36
C MET A 13 -19.03 3.36 -5.70
N ALA A 14 -19.89 4.00 -6.50
CA ALA A 14 -21.15 3.44 -6.95
C ALA A 14 -21.00 2.38 -8.05
N SER A 15 -19.85 2.34 -8.76
CA SER A 15 -19.62 1.33 -9.80
C SER A 15 -19.19 0.01 -9.15
N GLU A 16 -19.77 -1.10 -9.65
CA GLU A 16 -19.43 -2.43 -9.13
C GLU A 16 -19.64 -3.48 -10.22
N GLU A 17 -18.56 -4.18 -10.53
CA GLU A 17 -18.58 -5.40 -11.33
C GLU A 17 -17.89 -6.48 -10.51
N VAL A 18 -18.54 -7.61 -10.33
CA VAL A 18 -17.96 -8.72 -9.54
C VAL A 18 -17.44 -9.77 -10.50
N ILE A 19 -16.17 -10.15 -10.30
CA ILE A 19 -15.55 -11.22 -11.05
C ILE A 19 -15.08 -12.33 -10.11
N SER A 20 -15.11 -13.58 -10.57
CA SER A 20 -14.63 -14.72 -9.79
C SER A 20 -13.10 -14.68 -9.62
N ASN A 21 -12.63 -15.03 -8.44
CA ASN A 21 -11.21 -15.22 -8.12
C ASN A 21 -10.98 -16.60 -7.44
N GLY A 22 -11.35 -17.66 -8.12
CA GLY A 22 -11.35 -19.00 -7.53
C GLY A 22 -12.54 -19.20 -6.60
N GLU A 23 -12.28 -19.36 -5.29
CA GLU A 23 -13.34 -19.51 -4.27
C GLU A 23 -13.88 -18.15 -3.80
N GLY A 24 -13.13 -17.06 -4.04
CA GLY A 24 -13.50 -15.70 -3.68
C GLY A 24 -13.93 -14.83 -4.88
N GLU A 25 -14.10 -13.55 -4.60
CA GLU A 25 -14.55 -12.56 -5.55
C GLU A 25 -13.64 -11.33 -5.54
N ILE A 26 -13.52 -10.66 -6.69
CA ILE A 26 -12.91 -9.35 -6.81
C ILE A 26 -13.97 -8.37 -7.29
N ILE A 27 -14.13 -7.28 -6.55
CA ILE A 27 -14.95 -6.15 -6.97
C ILE A 27 -14.10 -5.26 -7.87
N VAL A 28 -14.60 -5.00 -9.08
CA VAL A 28 -13.91 -4.15 -10.05
C VAL A 28 -14.62 -2.79 -10.13
N LYS A 29 -13.88 -1.73 -9.89
CA LYS A 29 -14.35 -0.34 -9.96
C LYS A 29 -13.99 0.26 -11.31
N ALA A 30 -14.96 0.91 -11.94
CA ALA A 30 -14.81 1.50 -13.27
C ALA A 30 -13.99 2.79 -13.28
N VAL A 31 -13.49 3.17 -14.47
CA VAL A 31 -13.00 4.54 -14.70
C VAL A 31 -14.21 5.48 -14.74
N PRO A 32 -14.24 6.58 -13.96
CA PRO A 32 -15.49 7.31 -13.68
C PRO A 32 -16.06 8.12 -14.85
N ASP A 33 -15.27 8.39 -15.88
CA ASP A 33 -15.63 9.21 -17.03
C ASP A 33 -15.14 8.62 -18.36
N ASN A 34 -14.94 7.29 -18.41
CA ASN A 34 -14.55 6.57 -19.61
C ASN A 34 -15.15 5.14 -19.58
N ASP A 35 -16.02 4.83 -20.51
CA ASP A 35 -16.64 3.51 -20.64
C ASP A 35 -15.78 2.50 -21.46
N LYS A 36 -14.66 2.95 -22.03
CA LYS A 36 -13.76 2.08 -22.79
C LYS A 36 -12.89 1.28 -21.83
N THR A 37 -12.77 -0.02 -22.10
CA THR A 37 -11.80 -0.89 -21.42
C THR A 37 -10.41 -0.74 -22.05
N GLY A 38 -9.40 -1.25 -21.37
CA GLY A 38 -8.03 -1.29 -21.88
C GLY A 38 -7.29 0.05 -21.84
N MET A 39 -7.84 1.08 -21.20
CA MET A 39 -7.27 2.43 -21.16
C MET A 39 -7.02 2.88 -19.72
N MET A 40 -5.90 3.58 -19.52
CA MET A 40 -5.68 4.32 -18.28
C MET A 40 -6.69 5.45 -18.12
N ASP A 41 -7.02 5.78 -16.87
CA ASP A 41 -7.65 7.05 -16.52
C ASP A 41 -6.84 8.21 -17.12
N LYS A 42 -7.51 9.18 -17.73
CA LYS A 42 -6.84 10.28 -18.44
C LYS A 42 -5.87 11.07 -17.56
N ARG A 43 -6.16 11.17 -16.23
CA ARG A 43 -5.31 11.87 -15.26
C ARG A 43 -4.05 11.06 -14.96
N GLU A 44 -4.21 9.77 -14.72
CA GLU A 44 -3.09 8.82 -14.55
C GLU A 44 -2.24 8.76 -15.82
N PHE A 45 -2.88 8.63 -17.00
CA PHE A 45 -2.20 8.61 -18.29
C PHE A 45 -1.36 9.88 -18.53
N PHE A 46 -1.92 11.06 -18.25
CA PHE A 46 -1.19 12.33 -18.41
C PHE A 46 0.07 12.38 -17.56
N ILE A 47 -0.03 12.00 -16.29
CA ILE A 47 1.09 12.00 -15.34
C ILE A 47 2.14 10.99 -15.76
N ARG A 48 1.71 9.74 -16.00
CA ARG A 48 2.63 8.64 -16.34
C ARG A 48 3.30 8.83 -17.69
N SER A 49 2.61 9.42 -18.66
CA SER A 49 3.20 9.75 -19.97
C SER A 49 4.34 10.75 -19.83
N ALA A 50 4.19 11.78 -19.01
CA ALA A 50 5.24 12.77 -18.76
C ALA A 50 6.46 12.11 -18.08
N ILE A 51 6.23 11.27 -17.06
CA ILE A 51 7.31 10.53 -16.38
C ILE A 51 8.00 9.57 -17.35
N TYR A 52 7.25 8.83 -18.16
CA TYR A 52 7.78 7.87 -19.11
C TYR A 52 8.62 8.57 -20.20
N ALA A 53 8.14 9.69 -20.75
CA ALA A 53 8.88 10.49 -21.72
C ALA A 53 10.21 10.99 -21.15
N PHE A 54 10.22 11.45 -19.89
CA PHE A 54 11.45 11.84 -19.20
C PHE A 54 12.42 10.67 -19.05
N GLN A 55 11.95 9.51 -18.55
CA GLN A 55 12.77 8.30 -18.40
C GLN A 55 13.36 7.81 -19.73
N LYS A 56 12.57 7.89 -20.80
CA LYS A 56 13.03 7.51 -22.16
C LYS A 56 14.09 8.48 -22.71
N SER A 57 13.99 9.78 -22.39
CA SER A 57 14.97 10.79 -22.82
C SER A 57 16.29 10.73 -22.03
N ALA A 58 16.25 10.26 -20.81
CA ALA A 58 17.41 10.13 -19.93
C ALA A 58 17.38 8.74 -19.24
N PRO A 59 17.73 7.66 -19.96
CA PRO A 59 17.72 6.32 -19.38
C PRO A 59 18.71 6.24 -18.21
N MET A 60 18.16 6.05 -17.01
CA MET A 60 18.97 5.85 -15.81
C MET A 60 19.11 4.35 -15.53
N LYS A 61 20.33 3.93 -15.21
CA LYS A 61 20.52 2.62 -14.62
C LYS A 61 19.86 2.61 -13.23
N PHE A 62 19.32 1.47 -12.85
CA PHE A 62 18.79 1.31 -11.48
C PHE A 62 19.89 1.72 -10.48
N SER A 63 19.54 2.64 -9.62
CA SER A 63 20.33 3.00 -8.44
C SER A 63 19.39 3.43 -7.32
N ILE A 64 19.76 3.15 -6.10
CA ILE A 64 18.97 3.53 -4.91
C ILE A 64 18.88 5.05 -4.81
N GLU A 65 19.96 5.76 -5.07
CA GLU A 65 19.99 7.22 -5.09
C GLU A 65 19.03 7.78 -6.15
N GLY A 66 19.07 7.26 -7.37
CA GLY A 66 18.12 7.65 -8.44
C GLY A 66 16.68 7.36 -8.06
N MET A 67 16.41 6.23 -7.42
CA MET A 67 15.08 5.91 -6.90
C MET A 67 14.64 6.94 -5.85
N ARG A 68 15.47 7.27 -4.88
CA ARG A 68 15.16 8.25 -3.82
C ARG A 68 14.92 9.66 -4.38
N GLN A 69 15.65 10.05 -5.41
CA GLN A 69 15.46 11.34 -6.07
C GLN A 69 14.16 11.41 -6.89
N THR A 70 13.71 10.29 -7.42
CA THR A 70 12.51 10.24 -8.28
C THR A 70 11.25 9.78 -7.55
N THR A 71 11.38 9.13 -6.38
CA THR A 71 10.24 8.78 -5.54
C THR A 71 9.70 10.04 -4.88
N ASN A 72 8.52 10.43 -5.29
CA ASN A 72 7.80 11.58 -4.74
C ASN A 72 6.30 11.33 -4.85
N THR A 73 5.55 11.87 -3.92
CA THR A 73 4.10 11.88 -3.98
C THR A 73 3.61 13.26 -4.39
N TYR A 74 2.47 13.30 -5.04
CA TYR A 74 1.79 14.52 -5.44
C TYR A 74 0.46 14.68 -4.70
N CYS A 75 0.40 14.14 -3.47
CA CYS A 75 -0.78 14.18 -2.63
C CYS A 75 -1.21 15.61 -2.33
N LYS A 76 -2.53 15.85 -2.41
CA LYS A 76 -3.15 17.14 -2.09
C LYS A 76 -3.93 17.06 -0.79
N ASP A 77 -3.96 18.15 -0.06
CA ASP A 77 -4.86 18.30 1.08
C ASP A 77 -6.32 18.28 0.59
N MET A 78 -7.05 17.27 1.03
CA MET A 78 -8.48 17.06 0.73
C MET A 78 -9.33 17.12 2.00
N CYS A 79 -8.74 17.47 3.15
CA CYS A 79 -9.46 17.60 4.41
C CYS A 79 -10.31 18.86 4.41
N SER A 80 -11.52 18.74 4.92
CA SER A 80 -12.47 19.83 5.12
C SER A 80 -12.47 20.36 6.56
N LYS A 81 -11.95 19.58 7.51
CA LYS A 81 -11.88 19.89 8.93
C LYS A 81 -10.44 20.06 9.40
N PRO A 82 -10.21 20.84 10.45
CA PRO A 82 -8.89 20.93 11.05
C PRO A 82 -8.40 19.60 11.61
N ILE A 83 -7.16 19.25 11.31
CA ILE A 83 -6.48 18.05 11.82
C ILE A 83 -5.34 18.50 12.75
N ALA A 84 -5.36 18.02 13.99
CA ALA A 84 -4.23 18.12 14.89
C ALA A 84 -3.13 17.16 14.44
N GLU A 85 -1.90 17.65 14.45
CA GLU A 85 -0.71 16.93 14.04
C GLU A 85 0.31 16.95 15.18
N ASP A 86 0.88 15.79 15.48
CA ASP A 86 1.94 15.63 16.47
C ASP A 86 2.93 14.56 16.00
N SER A 87 4.03 14.38 16.71
CA SER A 87 4.99 13.32 16.44
C SER A 87 5.81 12.98 17.69
N PHE A 88 6.30 11.73 17.72
CA PHE A 88 7.25 11.29 18.72
C PHE A 88 8.31 10.38 18.08
N ASP A 89 9.46 10.27 18.74
CA ASP A 89 10.55 9.41 18.30
C ASP A 89 10.63 8.18 19.21
N ILE A 90 11.00 7.04 18.61
CA ILE A 90 11.24 5.76 19.30
C ILE A 90 12.68 5.35 19.04
N ASP A 91 13.44 5.00 20.08
CA ASP A 91 14.74 4.34 19.90
C ASP A 91 14.52 2.85 19.65
N VAL A 92 14.97 2.39 18.50
CA VAL A 92 14.94 0.97 18.12
C VAL A 92 16.36 0.50 17.86
N LYS A 93 17.00 -0.07 18.88
CA LYS A 93 18.38 -0.58 18.76
C LYS A 93 19.37 0.50 18.26
N GLY A 94 19.23 1.73 18.73
CA GLY A 94 20.06 2.87 18.36
C GLY A 94 19.64 3.59 17.06
N ARG A 95 18.53 3.20 16.44
CA ARG A 95 17.87 3.93 15.34
C ARG A 95 16.75 4.80 15.91
N SER A 96 16.69 6.07 15.53
CA SER A 96 15.56 6.94 15.85
C SER A 96 14.47 6.79 14.79
N VAL A 97 13.34 6.26 15.19
CA VAL A 97 12.16 6.05 14.33
C VAL A 97 11.11 7.09 14.68
N LYS A 98 10.78 7.96 13.73
CA LYS A 98 9.75 8.97 13.93
C LYS A 98 8.37 8.41 13.61
N VAL A 99 7.41 8.71 14.46
CA VAL A 99 5.99 8.38 14.26
C VAL A 99 5.19 9.68 14.31
N PHE A 100 4.54 10.00 13.19
CA PHE A 100 3.62 11.12 13.09
C PHE A 100 2.22 10.70 13.54
N SER A 101 1.45 11.61 14.11
CA SER A 101 0.08 11.38 14.57
C SER A 101 -0.87 12.41 13.99
N TYR A 102 -2.03 11.97 13.53
CA TYR A 102 -3.07 12.80 12.96
C TYR A 102 -4.43 12.46 13.58
N VAL A 103 -5.17 13.48 13.99
CA VAL A 103 -6.50 13.31 14.58
C VAL A 103 -7.33 14.57 14.34
N LEU A 104 -8.65 14.48 14.27
CA LEU A 104 -9.52 15.67 14.23
C LEU A 104 -9.22 16.58 15.43
N GLU A 105 -9.03 17.89 15.18
CA GLU A 105 -8.65 18.85 16.22
C GLU A 105 -9.65 18.90 17.39
N ASP A 106 -10.95 18.77 17.08
CA ASP A 106 -12.04 18.76 18.06
C ASP A 106 -12.17 17.44 18.84
N ARG A 107 -11.45 16.39 18.44
CA ARG A 107 -11.46 15.07 19.07
C ARG A 107 -10.11 14.64 19.66
N LYS A 108 -9.12 15.51 19.69
CA LYS A 108 -7.75 15.17 20.07
C LYS A 108 -7.59 14.65 21.51
N GLU A 109 -8.50 15.06 22.40
CA GLU A 109 -8.52 14.64 23.80
C GLU A 109 -9.34 13.36 24.04
N GLU A 110 -9.99 12.82 23.00
CA GLU A 110 -10.79 11.59 23.10
C GLU A 110 -9.93 10.32 23.00
N THR A 111 -10.42 9.23 23.59
CA THR A 111 -9.91 7.89 23.34
C THR A 111 -10.58 7.35 22.08
N LEU A 112 -9.80 7.11 21.03
CA LEU A 112 -10.28 6.78 19.69
C LEU A 112 -9.65 5.49 19.17
N PRO A 113 -10.31 4.77 18.27
CA PRO A 113 -9.66 3.73 17.47
C PRO A 113 -8.40 4.26 16.77
N ALA A 114 -7.45 3.38 16.48
CA ALA A 114 -6.19 3.77 15.87
C ALA A 114 -5.90 3.00 14.59
N MET A 115 -5.41 3.72 13.57
CA MET A 115 -4.85 3.15 12.35
C MET A 115 -3.36 3.47 12.27
N ILE A 116 -2.55 2.47 11.96
CA ILE A 116 -1.10 2.64 11.78
C ILE A 116 -0.79 2.51 10.29
N TYR A 117 -0.23 3.55 9.70
CA TYR A 117 0.16 3.58 8.29
C TYR A 117 1.65 3.29 8.13
N VAL A 118 1.97 2.47 7.13
CA VAL A 118 3.34 2.13 6.72
C VAL A 118 3.47 2.40 5.22
N HIS A 119 4.37 3.32 4.86
CA HIS A 119 4.50 3.78 3.47
C HIS A 119 5.22 2.80 2.57
N GLY A 120 4.96 2.88 1.26
CA GLY A 120 5.68 2.17 0.22
C GLY A 120 7.06 2.76 -0.08
N GLY A 121 7.67 2.31 -1.19
CA GLY A 121 8.99 2.79 -1.63
C GLY A 121 10.04 1.70 -1.72
N SER A 122 9.61 0.45 -1.98
CA SER A 122 10.53 -0.68 -2.21
C SER A 122 11.51 -0.93 -1.06
N PHE A 123 11.15 -0.59 0.18
CA PHE A 123 11.97 -0.65 1.40
C PHE A 123 13.21 0.26 1.39
N MET A 124 13.45 1.03 0.33
CA MET A 124 14.70 1.77 0.10
C MET A 124 14.49 3.25 -0.14
N ALA A 125 13.27 3.67 -0.42
CA ALA A 125 12.94 5.05 -0.80
C ALA A 125 11.65 5.50 -0.12
N SER A 126 11.29 6.78 -0.34
CA SER A 126 10.13 7.44 0.29
C SER A 126 10.36 7.80 1.76
N LYS A 127 9.36 8.39 2.36
CA LYS A 127 9.30 8.76 3.78
C LYS A 127 7.86 9.02 4.20
N ALA A 128 7.58 8.92 5.49
CA ALA A 128 6.25 9.08 6.06
C ALA A 128 5.60 10.43 5.70
N GLU A 129 6.38 11.51 5.70
CA GLU A 129 5.86 12.86 5.38
C GLU A 129 5.20 12.98 4.01
N TYR A 130 5.60 12.15 3.03
CA TYR A 130 4.99 12.17 1.68
C TYR A 130 3.54 11.69 1.69
N TYR A 131 3.15 10.89 2.67
CA TYR A 131 1.80 10.35 2.83
C TYR A 131 0.98 11.01 3.94
N LYS A 132 1.41 12.20 4.36
CA LYS A 132 0.70 13.02 5.34
C LYS A 132 -0.78 13.21 4.96
N GLU A 133 -1.06 13.59 3.71
CA GLU A 133 -2.42 13.93 3.28
C GLU A 133 -3.37 12.72 3.24
N PRO A 134 -2.99 11.55 2.72
CA PRO A 134 -3.78 10.32 2.89
C PRO A 134 -4.08 9.99 4.36
N CYS A 135 -3.10 10.11 5.26
CA CYS A 135 -3.28 9.84 6.69
C CYS A 135 -4.27 10.82 7.36
N ARG A 136 -4.15 12.13 7.07
CA ARG A 136 -5.08 13.16 7.54
C ARG A 136 -6.50 12.89 7.05
N TYR A 137 -6.64 12.51 5.78
CA TYR A 137 -7.93 12.20 5.18
C TYR A 137 -8.61 10.98 5.83
N VAL A 138 -7.83 9.94 6.15
CA VAL A 138 -8.35 8.78 6.91
C VAL A 138 -8.78 9.20 8.31
N ALA A 139 -7.97 10.02 9.02
CA ALA A 139 -8.32 10.54 10.34
C ALA A 139 -9.62 11.32 10.33
N GLU A 140 -9.84 12.19 9.32
CA GLU A 140 -11.08 12.96 9.17
C GLU A 140 -12.28 12.05 8.90
N ASN A 141 -12.16 11.16 7.90
CA ASN A 141 -13.30 10.39 7.43
C ASN A 141 -13.76 9.31 8.41
N LEU A 142 -12.84 8.71 9.15
CA LEU A 142 -13.19 7.70 10.17
C LEU A 142 -13.42 8.30 11.56
N GLY A 143 -12.89 9.49 11.82
CA GLY A 143 -12.85 10.05 13.17
C GLY A 143 -11.96 9.23 14.12
N VAL A 144 -10.83 8.74 13.63
CA VAL A 144 -9.86 7.91 14.36
C VAL A 144 -8.53 8.64 14.50
N ARG A 145 -7.64 8.11 15.31
CA ARG A 145 -6.24 8.53 15.35
C ARG A 145 -5.43 7.75 14.33
N VAL A 146 -4.66 8.43 13.49
CA VAL A 146 -3.78 7.79 12.51
C VAL A 146 -2.33 8.03 12.89
N PHE A 147 -1.55 6.97 12.99
CA PHE A 147 -0.10 7.01 13.17
C PHE A 147 0.59 6.66 11.86
N ASN A 148 1.63 7.39 11.49
CA ASN A 148 2.38 7.20 10.25
C ASN A 148 3.85 6.98 10.59
N VAL A 149 4.38 5.80 10.29
CA VAL A 149 5.70 5.34 10.74
C VAL A 149 6.76 5.63 9.69
N ASP A 150 7.78 6.40 10.05
CA ASP A 150 8.96 6.68 9.21
C ASP A 150 10.05 5.65 9.51
N TYR A 151 9.87 4.44 8.98
CA TYR A 151 10.74 3.29 9.24
C TYR A 151 12.10 3.41 8.55
N SER A 152 13.10 2.72 9.07
CA SER A 152 14.48 2.70 8.57
C SER A 152 14.58 2.02 7.21
N LEU A 153 15.25 2.67 6.26
CA LEU A 153 15.37 2.21 4.88
C LEU A 153 16.64 1.40 4.64
N ALA A 154 16.54 0.44 3.74
CA ALA A 154 17.69 -0.26 3.17
C ALA A 154 18.39 0.63 2.10
N PRO A 155 19.67 0.42 1.82
CA PRO A 155 20.55 -0.62 2.36
C PRO A 155 21.23 -0.23 3.67
N GLU A 156 21.02 0.97 4.19
CA GLU A 156 21.62 1.43 5.44
C GLU A 156 21.14 0.58 6.62
N ASN A 157 19.86 0.18 6.57
CA ASN A 157 19.20 -0.66 7.58
C ASN A 157 18.50 -1.83 6.87
N ILE A 158 19.22 -2.93 6.72
CA ILE A 158 18.70 -4.11 6.01
C ILE A 158 17.66 -4.87 6.85
N TYR A 159 16.95 -5.79 6.22
CA TYR A 159 16.05 -6.73 6.90
C TYR A 159 16.74 -7.38 8.12
N PRO A 160 16.09 -7.41 9.30
CA PRO A 160 14.69 -7.10 9.57
C PRO A 160 14.41 -5.67 10.11
N ALA A 161 15.30 -4.69 9.95
CA ALA A 161 15.23 -3.39 10.63
C ALA A 161 13.88 -2.68 10.46
N ALA A 162 13.34 -2.61 9.23
CA ALA A 162 12.06 -1.95 8.97
C ALA A 162 10.88 -2.61 9.72
N ILE A 163 10.88 -3.95 9.81
CA ILE A 163 9.85 -4.70 10.56
C ILE A 163 9.97 -4.42 12.05
N GLU A 164 11.20 -4.43 12.58
CA GLU A 164 11.46 -4.09 13.99
C GLU A 164 10.97 -2.69 14.34
N ASP A 165 11.14 -1.72 13.43
CA ASP A 165 10.68 -0.35 13.61
C ASP A 165 9.15 -0.26 13.64
N VAL A 166 8.45 -0.97 12.74
CA VAL A 166 6.98 -1.01 12.72
C VAL A 166 6.43 -1.70 13.96
N LEU A 167 7.04 -2.81 14.39
CA LEU A 167 6.67 -3.52 15.62
C LEU A 167 6.90 -2.65 16.87
N ALA A 168 8.01 -1.92 16.95
CA ALA A 168 8.29 -1.00 18.04
C ALA A 168 7.27 0.16 18.09
N ALA A 169 6.83 0.65 16.93
CA ALA A 169 5.76 1.65 16.86
C ALA A 169 4.44 1.07 17.39
N LEU A 170 4.05 -0.15 16.99
CA LEU A 170 2.88 -0.83 17.52
C LEU A 170 2.98 -1.01 19.04
N GLU A 171 4.12 -1.51 19.53
CA GLU A 171 4.34 -1.72 20.97
C GLU A 171 4.21 -0.41 21.77
N LYS A 172 4.82 0.66 21.29
CA LYS A 172 4.73 2.00 21.92
C LYS A 172 3.30 2.52 21.94
N ILE A 173 2.58 2.45 20.79
CA ILE A 173 1.18 2.89 20.68
C ILE A 173 0.29 2.08 21.62
N TYR A 174 0.49 0.77 21.69
CA TYR A 174 -0.29 -0.11 22.55
C TYR A 174 0.02 0.11 24.04
N ALA A 175 1.30 0.21 24.40
CA ALA A 175 1.72 0.42 25.80
C ALA A 175 1.23 1.78 26.34
N ASP A 176 1.41 2.83 25.55
CA ASP A 176 1.10 4.21 25.93
C ASP A 176 -0.31 4.66 25.51
N SER A 177 -1.19 3.73 25.17
CA SER A 177 -2.52 3.99 24.62
C SER A 177 -3.34 5.01 25.42
N ALA A 178 -3.25 4.99 26.75
CA ALA A 178 -3.96 5.95 27.60
C ALA A 178 -3.48 7.39 27.38
N SER A 179 -2.18 7.61 27.30
CA SER A 179 -1.61 8.96 27.06
C SER A 179 -1.72 9.40 25.61
N LEU A 180 -1.77 8.44 24.68
CA LEU A 180 -1.94 8.70 23.25
C LEU A 180 -3.42 8.77 22.82
N GLY A 181 -4.37 8.60 23.74
CA GLY A 181 -5.80 8.59 23.42
C GLY A 181 -6.20 7.46 22.45
N VAL A 182 -5.68 6.25 22.65
CA VAL A 182 -5.92 5.09 21.78
C VAL A 182 -6.82 4.06 22.45
N ASP A 183 -7.86 3.62 21.77
CA ASP A 183 -8.66 2.46 22.12
C ASP A 183 -7.94 1.18 21.69
N LYS A 184 -7.48 0.42 22.67
CA LYS A 184 -6.72 -0.84 22.47
C LYS A 184 -7.50 -1.95 21.76
N GLU A 185 -8.82 -1.91 21.81
CA GLU A 185 -9.67 -2.94 21.21
C GLU A 185 -9.84 -2.72 19.68
N HIS A 186 -9.51 -1.51 19.21
CA HIS A 186 -9.67 -1.11 17.81
C HIS A 186 -8.37 -0.56 17.24
N ILE A 187 -7.41 -1.45 16.97
CA ILE A 187 -6.16 -1.11 16.30
C ILE A 187 -6.13 -1.83 14.95
N GLY A 188 -5.85 -1.07 13.90
CA GLY A 188 -5.67 -1.58 12.54
C GLY A 188 -4.40 -1.05 11.89
N PHE A 189 -3.98 -1.72 10.85
CA PHE A 189 -2.90 -1.29 9.97
C PHE A 189 -3.42 -0.95 8.58
N PHE A 190 -2.73 -0.05 7.90
CA PHE A 190 -2.81 0.05 6.45
C PHE A 190 -1.46 0.45 5.88
N GLY A 191 -1.23 0.09 4.62
CA GLY A 191 0.04 0.39 3.96
C GLY A 191 -0.04 0.15 2.47
N ASP A 192 0.94 0.65 1.75
CA ASP A 192 1.00 0.55 0.30
C ASP A 192 2.28 -0.12 -0.18
N SER A 193 2.21 -0.96 -1.22
CA SER A 193 3.38 -1.57 -1.86
C SER A 193 4.27 -2.33 -0.85
N ALA A 194 5.52 -1.93 -0.71
CA ALA A 194 6.45 -2.44 0.31
C ALA A 194 5.96 -2.19 1.74
N GLY A 195 5.27 -1.09 1.99
CA GLY A 195 4.65 -0.82 3.29
C GLY A 195 3.54 -1.80 3.62
N ALA A 196 2.74 -2.22 2.63
CA ALA A 196 1.75 -3.27 2.82
C ALA A 196 2.40 -4.64 3.13
N ASN A 197 3.58 -4.91 2.57
CA ASN A 197 4.40 -6.07 2.95
C ASN A 197 4.81 -5.99 4.42
N LEU A 198 5.34 -4.83 4.86
CA LEU A 198 5.75 -4.61 6.25
C LEU A 198 4.56 -4.69 7.22
N VAL A 199 3.37 -4.24 6.82
CA VAL A 199 2.12 -4.42 7.58
C VAL A 199 1.84 -5.91 7.80
N LEU A 200 1.91 -6.72 6.75
CA LEU A 200 1.70 -8.16 6.85
C LEU A 200 2.74 -8.82 7.76
N ALA A 201 4.02 -8.51 7.57
CA ALA A 201 5.09 -9.03 8.41
C ALA A 201 4.90 -8.64 9.88
N ALA A 202 4.53 -7.38 10.15
CA ALA A 202 4.28 -6.91 11.51
C ALA A 202 3.06 -7.60 12.17
N ILE A 203 2.00 -7.91 11.42
CA ILE A 203 0.84 -8.65 11.93
C ILE A 203 1.24 -10.09 12.26
N LEU A 204 1.97 -10.76 11.36
CA LEU A 204 2.39 -12.15 11.50
C LEU A 204 3.39 -12.34 12.66
N ASP A 205 4.31 -11.40 12.88
CA ASP A 205 5.32 -11.46 13.97
C ASP A 205 4.89 -10.70 15.24
N ASN A 206 3.64 -10.27 15.34
CA ASN A 206 3.14 -9.50 16.48
C ASN A 206 3.18 -10.30 17.78
N LYS A 207 4.06 -9.90 18.69
CA LYS A 207 4.20 -10.45 20.06
C LYS A 207 3.87 -9.42 21.15
N THR A 208 3.39 -8.24 20.77
CA THR A 208 3.12 -7.14 21.71
C THR A 208 1.89 -7.36 22.59
N GLY A 209 1.04 -8.32 22.21
CA GLY A 209 -0.27 -8.55 22.83
C GLY A 209 -1.38 -7.64 22.29
N ALA A 210 -1.06 -6.71 21.39
CA ALA A 210 -2.07 -5.89 20.71
C ALA A 210 -2.88 -6.75 19.73
N LYS A 211 -4.20 -6.68 19.84
CA LYS A 211 -5.10 -7.34 18.90
C LYS A 211 -5.28 -6.44 17.67
N ILE A 212 -4.74 -6.87 16.54
CA ILE A 212 -4.97 -6.19 15.28
C ILE A 212 -6.29 -6.67 14.69
N THR A 213 -7.18 -5.76 14.36
CA THR A 213 -8.55 -6.07 13.93
C THR A 213 -8.82 -5.79 12.46
N TYR A 214 -7.89 -5.08 11.78
CA TYR A 214 -7.99 -4.75 10.37
C TYR A 214 -6.61 -4.60 9.71
N ALA A 215 -6.50 -5.05 8.46
CA ALA A 215 -5.37 -4.80 7.56
C ALA A 215 -5.84 -4.22 6.23
N GLY A 216 -5.42 -3.00 5.89
CA GLY A 216 -5.69 -2.35 4.59
C GLY A 216 -4.45 -2.39 3.70
N LEU A 217 -4.49 -3.15 2.61
CA LEU A 217 -3.34 -3.44 1.76
C LEU A 217 -3.53 -2.80 0.37
N PHE A 218 -2.80 -1.73 0.09
CA PHE A 218 -2.85 -1.07 -1.21
C PHE A 218 -1.75 -1.64 -2.11
N TYR A 219 -2.15 -2.24 -3.24
CA TYR A 219 -1.26 -2.90 -4.22
C TYR A 219 -0.08 -3.62 -3.56
N PRO A 220 -0.37 -4.55 -2.62
CA PRO A 220 0.66 -5.12 -1.76
C PRO A 220 1.70 -5.93 -2.53
N CYS A 221 2.96 -5.82 -2.12
CA CYS A 221 4.02 -6.71 -2.51
C CYS A 221 4.02 -7.91 -1.55
N VAL A 222 3.47 -9.04 -1.96
CA VAL A 222 3.36 -10.23 -1.10
C VAL A 222 4.35 -11.33 -1.45
N ASP A 223 5.06 -11.18 -2.58
CA ASP A 223 6.07 -12.11 -3.07
C ASP A 223 7.23 -11.33 -3.69
N LEU A 224 8.36 -11.27 -3.00
CA LEU A 224 9.56 -10.64 -3.51
C LEU A 224 10.40 -11.57 -4.40
N TYR A 225 10.06 -12.86 -4.44
CA TYR A 225 10.84 -13.83 -5.18
C TYR A 225 10.27 -14.17 -6.56
N SER A 226 8.97 -14.30 -6.67
CA SER A 226 8.13 -14.57 -7.87
C SER A 226 8.64 -15.62 -8.88
N ARG A 227 9.56 -16.50 -8.46
CA ARG A 227 10.17 -17.52 -9.33
C ARG A 227 9.57 -18.92 -9.20
N ASP A 228 8.85 -19.19 -8.10
CA ASP A 228 8.32 -20.53 -7.84
C ASP A 228 6.99 -20.80 -8.54
N ARG A 229 6.54 -19.87 -9.39
CA ARG A 229 5.32 -19.99 -10.21
C ARG A 229 4.09 -20.43 -9.41
N LEU A 230 3.93 -19.89 -8.20
CA LEU A 230 2.73 -20.09 -7.40
C LEU A 230 1.48 -19.55 -8.11
N TYR A 231 1.68 -18.63 -9.04
CA TYR A 231 0.67 -18.02 -9.90
C TYR A 231 1.26 -17.77 -11.29
N ASP A 232 0.43 -17.94 -12.31
CA ASP A 232 0.82 -17.59 -13.68
C ASP A 232 0.68 -16.08 -13.88
N TRP A 233 1.67 -15.50 -14.56
CA TRP A 233 1.61 -14.12 -15.00
C TRP A 233 1.83 -14.07 -16.51
N ASP A 234 0.89 -13.48 -17.24
CA ASP A 234 1.01 -13.23 -18.66
C ASP A 234 0.39 -11.87 -19.02
N ILE A 235 0.95 -11.19 -20.02
CA ILE A 235 0.44 -9.87 -20.43
C ILE A 235 -0.98 -9.94 -21.00
N SER A 236 -1.41 -11.11 -21.49
CA SER A 236 -2.79 -11.32 -21.96
C SER A 236 -3.84 -11.28 -20.85
N MET A 237 -3.42 -11.32 -19.58
CA MET A 237 -4.30 -11.11 -18.42
C MET A 237 -4.73 -9.64 -18.25
N TYR A 238 -4.19 -8.74 -19.08
CA TYR A 238 -4.47 -7.31 -19.06
C TYR A 238 -5.15 -6.90 -20.35
N ASP A 239 -6.29 -6.24 -20.23
CA ASP A 239 -6.92 -5.58 -21.37
C ASP A 239 -6.14 -4.28 -21.65
N ILE A 240 -5.58 -4.15 -22.86
CA ILE A 240 -4.67 -3.05 -23.21
C ILE A 240 -5.01 -2.54 -24.60
N CYS A 241 -5.45 -1.28 -24.71
CA CYS A 241 -5.64 -0.63 -26.00
C CYS A 241 -4.31 -0.36 -26.70
N GLU A 242 -4.29 -0.39 -28.02
CA GLU A 242 -3.07 -0.24 -28.81
C GLU A 242 -2.45 1.17 -28.64
N GLU A 243 -3.28 2.20 -28.45
CA GLU A 243 -2.83 3.61 -28.33
C GLU A 243 -2.01 3.87 -27.05
N GLN A 244 -2.22 3.08 -26.00
CA GLN A 244 -1.52 3.24 -24.71
C GLN A 244 -0.60 2.07 -24.37
N LYS A 245 -0.45 1.11 -25.27
CA LYS A 245 0.23 -0.15 -25.04
C LYS A 245 1.67 0.01 -24.54
N GLU A 246 2.45 0.90 -25.15
CA GLU A 246 3.85 1.11 -24.75
C GLU A 246 3.95 1.57 -23.30
N LEU A 247 3.14 2.56 -22.91
CA LEU A 247 3.12 3.06 -21.55
C LEU A 247 2.62 2.01 -20.55
N ILE A 248 1.48 1.38 -20.84
CA ILE A 248 0.90 0.36 -19.95
C ILE A 248 1.88 -0.80 -19.76
N THR A 249 2.47 -1.30 -20.86
CA THR A 249 3.46 -2.39 -20.79
C THR A 249 4.67 -2.00 -19.93
N SER A 250 5.11 -0.75 -20.00
CA SER A 250 6.20 -0.27 -19.14
C SER A 250 5.85 -0.32 -17.67
N ARG A 251 4.59 -0.07 -17.32
CA ARG A 251 4.11 -0.13 -15.92
C ARG A 251 3.98 -1.57 -15.41
N LEU A 252 3.60 -2.50 -16.29
CA LEU A 252 3.47 -3.91 -15.95
C LEU A 252 4.82 -4.60 -15.72
N GLN A 253 5.90 -4.05 -16.25
CA GLN A 253 7.27 -4.56 -16.01
C GLN A 253 7.78 -4.30 -14.60
N LEU A 254 7.14 -3.37 -13.85
CA LEU A 254 7.44 -3.17 -12.44
C LEU A 254 6.99 -4.41 -11.66
N GLY A 255 7.93 -5.22 -11.21
CA GLY A 255 7.66 -6.45 -10.47
C GLY A 255 7.77 -7.74 -11.30
N ARG A 256 8.16 -7.66 -12.58
CA ARG A 256 8.44 -8.80 -13.43
C ARG A 256 9.95 -9.09 -13.50
N ALA A 257 10.32 -10.34 -13.24
CA ALA A 257 11.63 -10.84 -13.63
C ALA A 257 11.68 -10.97 -15.16
N ASP A 258 12.63 -10.29 -15.84
CA ASP A 258 12.79 -10.38 -17.29
C ASP A 258 13.36 -11.74 -17.77
N GLY A 259 13.62 -12.65 -16.85
CA GLY A 259 14.19 -13.97 -17.09
C GLY A 259 15.69 -13.97 -17.47
N ASN A 260 16.26 -12.80 -17.73
CA ASN A 260 17.65 -12.64 -18.19
C ASN A 260 18.61 -12.18 -17.08
N GLY A 261 18.11 -11.92 -15.87
CA GLY A 261 18.92 -11.66 -14.67
C GLY A 261 19.56 -10.27 -14.56
N ASN A 262 19.56 -9.46 -15.62
CA ASN A 262 20.32 -8.21 -15.65
C ASN A 262 19.52 -6.93 -15.32
N ASN A 263 18.18 -7.00 -15.32
CA ASN A 263 17.30 -5.86 -15.03
C ASN A 263 16.08 -6.25 -14.18
N ASP A 264 16.20 -7.30 -13.37
CA ASP A 264 15.13 -7.75 -12.48
C ASP A 264 15.02 -6.78 -11.29
N LEU A 265 14.07 -5.85 -11.37
CA LEU A 265 13.85 -4.86 -10.34
C LEU A 265 13.55 -5.51 -8.98
N MET A 266 12.72 -6.57 -8.97
CA MET A 266 12.36 -7.27 -7.72
C MET A 266 13.57 -7.98 -7.11
N ALA A 267 14.43 -8.60 -7.92
CA ALA A 267 15.66 -9.20 -7.43
C ALA A 267 16.63 -8.16 -6.86
N ASN A 268 16.74 -6.98 -7.51
CA ASN A 268 17.57 -5.89 -6.99
C ASN A 268 17.01 -5.33 -5.67
N ILE A 269 15.69 -5.19 -5.56
CA ILE A 269 15.02 -4.76 -4.33
C ILE A 269 15.30 -5.79 -3.22
N LEU A 270 15.05 -7.07 -3.48
CA LEU A 270 15.28 -8.12 -2.50
C LEU A 270 16.75 -8.21 -2.10
N PHE A 271 17.69 -8.06 -3.05
CA PHE A 271 19.13 -8.05 -2.75
C PHE A 271 19.49 -6.90 -1.81
N ALA A 272 19.04 -5.67 -2.11
CA ALA A 272 19.32 -4.51 -1.28
C ALA A 272 18.65 -4.60 0.10
N TYR A 273 17.36 -5.00 0.14
CA TYR A 273 16.60 -5.15 1.37
C TYR A 273 17.19 -6.24 2.28
N SER A 274 17.61 -7.36 1.72
CA SER A 274 18.20 -8.47 2.48
C SER A 274 19.67 -8.29 2.84
N GLY A 275 20.35 -7.25 2.32
CA GLY A 275 21.79 -7.09 2.45
C GLY A 275 22.59 -8.20 1.77
N GLY A 276 22.10 -8.68 0.62
CA GLY A 276 22.73 -9.76 -0.15
C GLY A 276 22.38 -11.17 0.32
N ARG A 277 21.61 -11.34 1.41
CA ARG A 277 21.18 -12.65 1.95
C ARG A 277 19.94 -13.22 1.24
N TYR A 278 19.88 -13.00 -0.06
CA TYR A 278 18.75 -13.33 -0.90
C TYR A 278 18.25 -14.78 -0.74
N GLU A 279 19.16 -15.76 -0.86
CA GLU A 279 18.79 -17.19 -0.80
C GLU A 279 18.28 -17.61 0.58
N GLU A 280 18.69 -16.92 1.64
CA GLU A 280 18.26 -17.22 3.00
C GLU A 280 16.86 -16.71 3.32
N VAL A 281 16.46 -15.60 2.71
CA VAL A 281 15.24 -14.88 3.12
C VAL A 281 14.11 -14.88 2.10
N LYS A 282 14.35 -15.32 0.86
CA LYS A 282 13.39 -15.20 -0.25
C LYS A 282 12.01 -15.82 0.02
N CYS A 283 11.96 -16.93 0.75
CA CYS A 283 10.72 -17.61 1.14
C CYS A 283 10.39 -17.39 2.63
N ASN A 284 11.08 -16.46 3.30
CA ASN A 284 10.72 -16.11 4.68
C ASN A 284 9.36 -15.36 4.65
N PRO A 285 8.36 -15.78 5.44
CA PRO A 285 7.06 -15.11 5.53
C PRO A 285 7.12 -13.60 5.83
N ASP A 286 8.14 -13.15 6.58
CA ASP A 286 8.33 -11.72 6.87
C ASP A 286 8.80 -10.92 5.63
N VAL A 287 9.37 -11.60 4.64
CA VAL A 287 9.86 -11.00 3.40
C VAL A 287 8.88 -11.25 2.25
N SER A 288 8.35 -12.45 2.19
CA SER A 288 7.36 -12.88 1.19
C SER A 288 6.14 -13.47 1.89
N PRO A 289 5.18 -12.64 2.35
CA PRO A 289 4.00 -13.09 3.12
C PRO A 289 3.12 -14.12 2.42
N ILE A 290 3.31 -14.32 1.12
CA ILE A 290 2.63 -15.38 0.35
C ILE A 290 2.92 -16.79 0.88
N TYR A 291 4.02 -16.98 1.62
CA TYR A 291 4.43 -18.26 2.23
C TYR A 291 4.00 -18.39 3.70
N ALA A 292 3.27 -17.39 4.24
CA ALA A 292 2.88 -17.38 5.63
C ALA A 292 1.76 -18.36 5.97
N ASP A 293 1.70 -18.80 7.21
CA ASP A 293 0.47 -19.28 7.82
C ASP A 293 -0.45 -18.09 8.11
N LEU A 294 -1.58 -18.05 7.42
CA LEU A 294 -2.53 -16.95 7.51
C LEU A 294 -3.53 -17.10 8.66
N SER A 295 -3.44 -18.18 9.45
CA SER A 295 -4.32 -18.36 10.61
C SER A 295 -4.16 -17.19 11.59
N GLY A 296 -5.27 -16.58 11.98
CA GLY A 296 -5.24 -15.42 12.88
C GLY A 296 -5.06 -14.06 12.22
N MET A 297 -4.98 -14.00 10.90
CA MET A 297 -5.04 -12.72 10.18
C MET A 297 -6.35 -11.97 10.47
N PRO A 298 -6.33 -10.63 10.61
CA PRO A 298 -7.53 -9.83 10.79
C PRO A 298 -8.36 -9.77 9.51
N TYR A 299 -9.54 -9.10 9.59
CA TYR A 299 -10.23 -8.68 8.37
C TYR A 299 -9.27 -7.91 7.44
N THR A 300 -9.16 -8.34 6.18
CA THR A 300 -8.17 -7.81 5.25
C THR A 300 -8.84 -7.16 4.03
N GLY A 301 -8.66 -5.85 3.87
CA GLY A 301 -9.00 -5.11 2.65
C GLY A 301 -7.81 -5.09 1.69
N ILE A 302 -8.03 -5.50 0.43
CA ILE A 302 -7.00 -5.49 -0.62
C ILE A 302 -7.46 -4.56 -1.73
N PHE A 303 -6.62 -3.59 -2.11
CA PHE A 303 -6.93 -2.55 -3.09
C PHE A 303 -5.87 -2.57 -4.19
N THR A 304 -6.22 -3.08 -5.38
CA THR A 304 -5.26 -3.27 -6.48
C THR A 304 -5.52 -2.36 -7.66
N ALA A 305 -4.48 -2.09 -8.42
CA ALA A 305 -4.54 -1.35 -9.67
C ALA A 305 -4.64 -2.30 -10.88
N GLU A 306 -5.38 -1.92 -11.92
CA GLU A 306 -5.53 -2.72 -13.13
C GLU A 306 -4.19 -2.96 -13.82
N TYR A 307 -3.40 -1.90 -14.01
CA TYR A 307 -2.12 -1.93 -14.72
C TYR A 307 -0.92 -2.00 -13.78
N ASP A 308 -0.93 -3.00 -12.90
CA ASP A 308 0.12 -3.23 -11.90
C ASP A 308 0.74 -4.61 -12.07
N GLY A 309 2.07 -4.68 -12.13
CA GLY A 309 2.81 -5.94 -12.16
C GLY A 309 2.61 -6.80 -10.91
N LEU A 310 2.27 -6.18 -9.76
CA LEU A 310 1.98 -6.89 -8.51
C LEU A 310 0.52 -7.35 -8.39
N ARG A 311 -0.35 -7.01 -9.36
CA ARG A 311 -1.78 -7.35 -9.29
C ARG A 311 -2.01 -8.85 -9.12
N ILE A 312 -1.35 -9.66 -9.92
CA ILE A 312 -1.59 -11.10 -9.95
C ILE A 312 -1.17 -11.78 -8.65
N GLN A 313 -0.06 -11.38 -8.03
CA GLN A 313 0.32 -11.90 -6.72
C GLN A 313 -0.67 -11.48 -5.62
N SER A 314 -1.21 -10.26 -5.70
CA SER A 314 -2.24 -9.78 -4.77
C SER A 314 -3.55 -10.54 -4.91
N GLU A 315 -3.97 -10.85 -6.15
CA GLU A 315 -5.15 -11.68 -6.44
C GLU A 315 -4.95 -13.12 -5.96
N TYR A 316 -3.75 -13.66 -6.10
CA TYR A 316 -3.42 -14.97 -5.54
C TYR A 316 -3.44 -14.95 -4.01
N TYR A 317 -2.91 -13.89 -3.38
CA TYR A 317 -2.94 -13.73 -1.92
C TYR A 317 -4.38 -13.67 -1.37
N SER A 318 -5.29 -12.97 -2.06
CA SER A 318 -6.72 -12.98 -1.72
C SER A 318 -7.30 -14.40 -1.71
N ARG A 319 -6.97 -15.24 -2.71
CA ARG A 319 -7.38 -16.65 -2.72
C ARG A 319 -6.83 -17.46 -1.54
N LEU A 320 -5.62 -17.13 -1.07
CA LEU A 320 -5.05 -17.80 0.11
C LEU A 320 -5.81 -17.40 1.38
N LEU A 321 -6.23 -16.13 1.51
CA LEU A 321 -7.09 -15.68 2.61
C LEU A 321 -8.44 -16.39 2.59
N ASP A 322 -9.08 -16.50 1.41
CA ASP A 322 -10.36 -17.23 1.25
C ASP A 322 -10.22 -18.70 1.68
N LYS A 323 -9.16 -19.39 1.25
CA LYS A 323 -8.87 -20.78 1.64
C LYS A 323 -8.60 -20.94 3.14
N ALA A 324 -8.01 -19.92 3.76
CA ALA A 324 -7.77 -19.91 5.20
C ALA A 324 -9.02 -19.52 6.01
N GLY A 325 -10.13 -19.17 5.34
CA GLY A 325 -11.36 -18.71 5.99
C GLY A 325 -11.23 -17.32 6.63
N ILE A 326 -10.27 -16.52 6.17
CA ILE A 326 -10.05 -15.16 6.68
C ILE A 326 -11.00 -14.19 5.97
N PRO A 327 -11.83 -13.44 6.70
CA PRO A 327 -12.69 -12.44 6.10
C PRO A 327 -11.85 -11.38 5.35
N ASN A 328 -12.13 -11.22 4.06
CA ASN A 328 -11.43 -10.24 3.24
C ASN A 328 -12.34 -9.60 2.20
N LYS A 329 -11.91 -8.47 1.63
CA LYS A 329 -12.58 -7.82 0.50
C LYS A 329 -11.51 -7.30 -0.46
N HIS A 330 -11.50 -7.84 -1.68
CA HIS A 330 -10.58 -7.41 -2.72
C HIS A 330 -11.28 -6.47 -3.71
N ILE A 331 -10.69 -5.28 -3.91
CA ILE A 331 -11.20 -4.27 -4.85
C ILE A 331 -10.10 -3.93 -5.86
N ARG A 332 -10.41 -4.08 -7.16
CA ARG A 332 -9.54 -3.68 -8.26
C ARG A 332 -10.05 -2.40 -8.89
N TYR A 333 -9.18 -1.42 -9.03
CA TYR A 333 -9.48 -0.14 -9.69
C TYR A 333 -9.00 -0.16 -11.14
N ARG A 334 -9.92 0.05 -12.09
CA ARG A 334 -9.59 0.20 -13.51
C ARG A 334 -8.89 1.52 -13.77
N GLY A 335 -8.05 1.53 -14.82
CA GLY A 335 -7.42 2.71 -15.37
C GLY A 335 -6.23 3.26 -14.59
N VAL A 336 -5.83 2.61 -13.50
CA VAL A 336 -4.65 3.04 -12.69
C VAL A 336 -3.55 1.98 -12.68
N SER A 337 -2.33 2.44 -12.37
CA SER A 337 -1.14 1.60 -12.26
C SER A 337 -0.59 1.56 -10.83
N HIS A 338 0.48 0.79 -10.61
CA HIS A 338 1.16 0.71 -9.31
C HIS A 338 1.42 2.09 -8.71
N ALA A 339 1.25 2.22 -7.40
CA ALA A 339 1.45 3.46 -6.64
C ALA A 339 0.48 4.59 -7.04
N PHE A 340 -0.80 4.28 -7.33
CA PHE A 340 -1.79 5.30 -7.64
C PHE A 340 -2.15 6.18 -6.43
N LEU A 341 -1.88 5.72 -5.21
CA LEU A 341 -2.09 6.50 -3.98
C LEU A 341 -1.16 7.72 -3.91
N ASP A 342 -0.01 7.70 -4.60
CA ASP A 342 0.92 8.84 -4.73
C ASP A 342 0.26 10.07 -5.37
N TYR A 343 -0.87 9.89 -6.03
CA TYR A 343 -1.65 10.93 -6.70
C TYR A 343 -2.98 11.22 -5.99
N PHE A 344 -3.01 10.99 -4.68
CA PHE A 344 -4.17 11.30 -3.85
C PHE A 344 -4.60 12.75 -4.00
N GLY A 345 -5.91 12.96 -4.22
CA GLY A 345 -6.49 14.28 -4.53
C GLY A 345 -6.29 14.76 -5.98
N ILE A 346 -5.72 13.91 -6.86
CA ILE A 346 -5.60 14.16 -8.31
C ILE A 346 -6.28 13.05 -9.10
N VAL A 347 -5.95 11.79 -8.79
CA VAL A 347 -6.52 10.60 -9.41
C VAL A 347 -7.66 10.09 -8.50
N PRO A 348 -8.90 10.11 -8.96
CA PRO A 348 -10.06 9.85 -8.10
C PRO A 348 -10.10 8.43 -7.51
N GLN A 349 -9.46 7.47 -8.17
CA GLN A 349 -9.33 6.10 -7.66
C GLN A 349 -8.54 6.05 -6.33
N ALA A 350 -7.55 6.93 -6.14
CA ALA A 350 -6.80 7.01 -4.88
C ALA A 350 -7.69 7.41 -3.71
N GLN A 351 -8.55 8.41 -3.92
CA GLN A 351 -9.49 8.88 -2.91
C GLN A 351 -10.61 7.85 -2.66
N ALA A 352 -11.15 7.24 -3.74
CA ALA A 352 -12.16 6.20 -3.64
C ALA A 352 -11.64 4.98 -2.85
N ALA A 353 -10.38 4.58 -3.06
CA ALA A 353 -9.80 3.45 -2.37
C ALA A 353 -9.66 3.68 -0.85
N LEU A 354 -9.27 4.88 -0.43
CA LEU A 354 -9.25 5.23 0.99
C LEU A 354 -10.66 5.26 1.60
N LEU A 355 -11.65 5.78 0.89
CA LEU A 355 -13.05 5.78 1.36
C LEU A 355 -13.63 4.37 1.46
N GLU A 356 -13.36 3.49 0.50
CA GLU A 356 -13.75 2.07 0.57
C GLU A 356 -13.11 1.37 1.77
N MET A 357 -11.84 1.68 2.08
CA MET A 357 -11.18 1.21 3.29
C MET A 357 -11.91 1.73 4.55
N CYS A 358 -12.24 3.01 4.58
CA CYS A 358 -12.99 3.61 5.67
C CYS A 358 -14.36 2.95 5.86
N ASP A 359 -15.07 2.63 4.77
CA ASP A 359 -16.37 1.96 4.82
C ASP A 359 -16.27 0.51 5.33
N GLN A 360 -15.19 -0.20 4.99
CA GLN A 360 -14.91 -1.52 5.57
C GLN A 360 -14.65 -1.41 7.08
N LEU A 361 -13.81 -0.46 7.50
CA LEU A 361 -13.48 -0.23 8.90
C LEU A 361 -14.71 0.12 9.74
N ARG A 362 -15.60 1.00 9.24
CA ARG A 362 -16.87 1.29 9.92
C ARG A 362 -17.67 0.03 10.21
N LYS A 363 -17.75 -0.90 9.26
CA LYS A 363 -18.46 -2.18 9.43
C LYS A 363 -17.75 -3.10 10.40
N VAL A 364 -16.42 -3.19 10.33
CA VAL A 364 -15.63 -4.06 11.19
C VAL A 364 -15.64 -3.59 12.65
N TRP A 365 -15.57 -2.27 12.87
CA TRP A 365 -15.52 -1.66 14.19
C TRP A 365 -16.88 -1.22 14.75
N GLY A 366 -17.92 -1.17 13.91
CA GLY A 366 -19.25 -0.73 14.33
C GLY A 366 -19.32 0.78 14.66
N ILE A 367 -18.53 1.61 13.95
CA ILE A 367 -18.44 3.06 14.15
C ILE A 367 -19.06 3.86 13.01
#